data_6dcf24c16c59eb07c85f9b334d01fde7
#
_entry.id   6dcf24c16c59eb07c85f9b334d01fde7
#
_cell.length_a   1.000
_cell.length_b   1.000
_cell.length_c   1.000
_cell.angle_alpha   90.00
_cell.angle_beta   90.00
_cell.angle_gamma   90.00
#
_symmetry.space_group_name_H-M   'P 1'
#
loop_
_entity.id
_entity.type
_entity.pdbx_description
1 polymer ?
#
loop_
_entity_poly.entity_id
_entity_poly.type
_entity_poly.pdbx_seq_one_letter_code
_entity_poly.pdbx_strand_id
1 'polypeptide(L)'
;FGEYYVMNGGIEPSGYYDKYNTMPNTISISEGGNSCGYIQFNTVPFWSGGHCYTLQGISTEYNTHFVYHYLKSKEKEIMSLRIGSGLPNIQKKDLEKFPIPELSLETQIRISDGINKIETKLKQEKNMLSVYQTQKAYLLRNLFI
;
A
#
# COMPACT_ATOMS: atom_id res chain seq x y z
N PHE A 1 1.34 -24.67 3.30
CA PHE A 1 0.87 -23.28 3.05
C PHE A 1 1.63 -22.39 4.02
N GLY A 2 2.44 -21.45 3.50
CA GLY A 2 3.23 -20.55 4.33
C GLY A 2 2.35 -19.55 5.11
N GLU A 3 2.91 -18.97 6.17
CA GLU A 3 2.23 -18.00 7.04
C GLU A 3 2.30 -16.58 6.49
N TYR A 4 3.40 -16.23 5.82
CA TYR A 4 3.69 -14.86 5.37
C TYR A 4 3.42 -14.70 3.89
N TYR A 5 2.67 -13.67 3.52
CA TYR A 5 2.43 -13.39 2.10
C TYR A 5 3.70 -12.89 1.40
N VAL A 6 3.78 -13.18 0.10
CA VAL A 6 4.92 -12.81 -0.77
C VAL A 6 4.50 -11.69 -1.71
N MET A 7 5.18 -10.54 -1.63
CA MET A 7 5.04 -9.44 -2.58
C MET A 7 6.16 -9.50 -3.60
N ASN A 8 5.79 -9.67 -4.88
CA ASN A 8 6.75 -9.84 -5.97
C ASN A 8 6.35 -9.01 -7.19
N GLY A 9 6.21 -7.69 -6.99
CA GLY A 9 5.90 -6.73 -8.06
C GLY A 9 4.42 -6.63 -8.46
N GLY A 10 3.52 -7.33 -7.77
CA GLY A 10 2.07 -7.25 -7.95
C GLY A 10 1.38 -6.27 -7.00
N ILE A 11 0.07 -6.07 -7.17
CA ILE A 11 -0.82 -5.41 -6.21
C ILE A 11 -1.21 -6.41 -5.11
N GLU A 12 -1.48 -7.65 -5.52
CA GLU A 12 -1.85 -8.74 -4.64
C GLU A 12 -0.65 -9.65 -4.36
N PRO A 13 -0.64 -10.37 -3.24
CA PRO A 13 0.37 -11.37 -2.97
C PRO A 13 0.49 -12.42 -4.07
N SER A 14 1.70 -12.75 -4.46
CA SER A 14 1.99 -13.81 -5.45
C SER A 14 1.93 -15.22 -4.85
N GLY A 15 1.84 -15.34 -3.53
CA GLY A 15 1.80 -16.59 -2.79
C GLY A 15 2.08 -16.39 -1.31
N TYR A 16 2.39 -17.50 -0.62
CA TYR A 16 2.71 -17.51 0.82
C TYR A 16 3.98 -18.32 1.07
N TYR A 17 4.75 -17.92 2.07
CA TYR A 17 6.02 -18.53 2.45
C TYR A 17 6.12 -18.71 3.98
N ASP A 18 6.98 -19.63 4.42
CA ASP A 18 7.12 -19.96 5.84
C ASP A 18 8.00 -18.96 6.62
N LYS A 19 8.64 -18.02 5.91
CA LYS A 19 9.52 -17.02 6.48
C LYS A 19 9.17 -15.64 5.97
N TYR A 20 9.56 -14.63 6.73
CA TYR A 20 9.52 -13.24 6.31
C TYR A 20 10.93 -12.65 6.24
N ASN A 21 11.14 -11.66 5.40
CA ASN A 21 12.37 -10.87 5.31
C ASN A 21 12.10 -9.37 5.54
N THR A 22 10.84 -8.99 5.72
CA THR A 22 10.43 -7.59 5.87
C THR A 22 9.50 -7.47 7.08
N MET A 23 9.81 -6.50 7.94
CA MET A 23 9.06 -6.22 9.17
C MET A 23 7.70 -5.57 8.87
N PRO A 24 6.74 -5.64 9.81
CA PRO A 24 5.48 -4.93 9.68
C PRO A 24 5.68 -3.40 9.63
N ASN A 25 4.65 -2.69 9.23
CA ASN A 25 4.64 -1.23 9.07
C ASN A 25 5.68 -0.73 8.06
N THR A 26 5.90 -1.49 7.01
CA THR A 26 6.84 -1.17 5.93
C THR A 26 6.11 -0.78 4.65
N ILE A 27 6.58 0.30 4.01
CA ILE A 27 6.10 0.73 2.70
C ILE A 27 6.79 -0.12 1.65
N SER A 28 6.00 -0.69 0.73
CA SER A 28 6.51 -1.38 -0.46
C SER A 28 6.11 -0.67 -1.73
N ILE A 29 6.96 -0.77 -2.76
CA ILE A 29 6.74 -0.21 -4.09
C ILE A 29 7.01 -1.30 -5.12
N SER A 30 6.04 -1.57 -5.98
CA SER A 30 6.21 -2.52 -7.08
C SER A 30 7.28 -2.02 -8.05
N GLU A 31 8.31 -2.84 -8.29
CA GLU A 31 9.40 -2.50 -9.21
C GLU A 31 8.99 -2.66 -10.66
N GLY A 32 8.20 -3.68 -10.99
CA GLY A 32 7.98 -4.07 -12.37
C GLY A 32 6.57 -4.54 -12.75
N GLY A 33 6.38 -4.75 -14.04
CA GLY A 33 5.12 -5.21 -14.61
C GLY A 33 4.04 -4.12 -14.68
N ASN A 34 2.79 -4.54 -14.86
CA ASN A 34 1.65 -3.62 -15.03
C ASN A 34 1.37 -2.75 -13.79
N SER A 35 1.73 -3.22 -12.61
CA SER A 35 1.60 -2.52 -11.33
C SER A 35 2.86 -1.74 -10.91
N CYS A 36 3.82 -1.61 -11.84
CA CYS A 36 5.06 -0.89 -11.60
C CYS A 36 4.80 0.52 -11.01
N GLY A 37 5.34 0.80 -9.82
CA GLY A 37 5.12 2.03 -9.07
C GLY A 37 3.94 1.99 -8.10
N TYR A 38 3.19 0.87 -8.01
CA TYR A 38 2.14 0.71 -7.01
C TYR A 38 2.72 0.72 -5.59
N ILE A 39 2.11 1.54 -4.73
CA ILE A 39 2.58 1.77 -3.37
C ILE A 39 1.60 1.14 -2.38
N GLN A 40 2.13 0.36 -1.44
CA GLN A 40 1.37 -0.33 -0.42
C GLN A 40 1.98 -0.16 0.96
N PHE A 41 1.14 -0.06 1.98
CA PHE A 41 1.53 -0.10 3.39
C PHE A 41 1.26 -1.49 3.95
N ASN A 42 2.29 -2.17 4.44
CA ASN A 42 2.23 -3.55 4.91
C ASN A 42 2.23 -3.55 6.44
N THR A 43 1.12 -3.92 7.05
CA THR A 43 0.91 -3.87 8.51
C THR A 43 1.36 -5.12 9.25
N VAL A 44 1.68 -6.19 8.53
CA VAL A 44 2.16 -7.47 9.07
C VAL A 44 3.48 -7.86 8.42
N PRO A 45 4.28 -8.75 9.01
CA PRO A 45 5.50 -9.24 8.38
C PRO A 45 5.19 -9.92 7.04
N PHE A 46 6.09 -9.80 6.08
CA PHE A 46 5.92 -10.40 4.75
C PHE A 46 7.26 -10.75 4.09
N TRP A 47 7.20 -11.49 3.01
CA TRP A 47 8.36 -11.75 2.15
C TRP A 47 8.37 -10.77 0.98
N SER A 48 9.38 -9.89 0.93
CA SER A 48 9.65 -9.06 -0.22
C SER A 48 10.47 -9.84 -1.23
N GLY A 49 9.90 -10.09 -2.40
CA GLY A 49 10.55 -10.79 -3.50
C GLY A 49 11.39 -9.85 -4.38
N GLY A 50 11.94 -10.40 -5.47
CA GLY A 50 12.92 -9.72 -6.32
C GLY A 50 12.42 -8.49 -7.08
N HIS A 51 11.11 -8.29 -7.20
CA HIS A 51 10.49 -7.17 -7.91
C HIS A 51 9.66 -6.26 -6.99
N CYS A 52 10.07 -6.15 -5.74
CA CYS A 52 9.40 -5.37 -4.72
C CYS A 52 10.42 -4.55 -3.94
N TYR A 53 10.42 -3.24 -4.10
CA TYR A 53 11.19 -2.34 -3.25
C TYR A 53 10.50 -2.18 -1.90
N THR A 54 11.30 -2.06 -0.84
CA THR A 54 10.82 -1.78 0.52
C THR A 54 11.59 -0.60 1.11
N LEU A 55 10.87 0.32 1.74
CA LEU A 55 11.46 1.43 2.47
C LEU A 55 11.72 0.99 3.92
N GLN A 56 12.97 0.66 4.21
CA GLN A 56 13.40 0.25 5.55
C GLN A 56 14.34 1.32 6.13
N GLY A 57 14.39 1.41 7.46
CA GLY A 57 15.28 2.37 8.14
C GLY A 57 14.94 3.82 7.88
N ILE A 58 13.65 4.17 7.76
CA ILE A 58 13.19 5.55 7.63
C ILE A 58 13.71 6.34 8.85
N SER A 59 14.35 7.49 8.59
CA SER A 59 14.88 8.37 9.64
C SER A 59 13.77 8.75 10.64
N THR A 60 14.15 8.89 11.91
CA THR A 60 13.24 9.35 12.98
C THR A 60 12.69 10.76 12.78
N GLU A 61 13.24 11.52 11.84
CA GLU A 61 12.71 12.81 11.41
C GLU A 61 11.45 12.70 10.55
N TYR A 62 11.15 11.49 10.06
CA TYR A 62 9.98 11.22 9.23
C TYR A 62 9.00 10.26 9.91
N ASN A 63 7.73 10.63 9.87
CA ASN A 63 6.63 9.73 10.23
C ASN A 63 6.33 8.78 9.08
N THR A 64 6.41 7.47 9.30
CA THR A 64 6.24 6.45 8.25
C THR A 64 4.88 6.53 7.55
N HIS A 65 3.79 6.81 8.30
CA HIS A 65 2.47 6.98 7.68
C HIS A 65 2.39 8.23 6.82
N PHE A 66 3.04 9.34 7.23
CA PHE A 66 3.15 10.54 6.40
C PHE A 66 3.86 10.23 5.09
N VAL A 67 5.01 9.55 5.15
CA VAL A 67 5.77 9.13 3.95
C VAL A 67 4.90 8.26 3.05
N TYR A 68 4.19 7.28 3.62
CA TYR A 68 3.27 6.44 2.87
C TYR A 68 2.18 7.26 2.15
N HIS A 69 1.45 8.10 2.88
CA HIS A 69 0.37 8.90 2.29
C HIS A 69 0.88 9.88 1.23
N TYR A 70 2.04 10.48 1.48
CA TYR A 70 2.68 11.35 0.49
C TYR A 70 3.02 10.59 -0.78
N LEU A 71 3.78 9.48 -0.68
CA LEU A 71 4.12 8.65 -1.83
C LEU A 71 2.87 8.14 -2.54
N LYS A 72 1.86 7.69 -1.80
CA LYS A 72 0.57 7.24 -2.36
C LYS A 72 -0.13 8.35 -3.13
N SER A 73 -0.11 9.59 -2.66
CA SER A 73 -0.65 10.75 -3.39
C SER A 73 0.10 11.04 -4.70
N LYS A 74 1.37 10.64 -4.76
CA LYS A 74 2.29 10.78 -5.91
C LYS A 74 2.43 9.51 -6.76
N GLU A 75 1.61 8.50 -6.51
CA GLU A 75 1.73 7.19 -7.16
C GLU A 75 1.75 7.28 -8.69
N LYS A 76 0.95 8.15 -9.31
CA LYS A 76 0.96 8.36 -10.76
C LYS A 76 2.29 8.95 -11.27
N GLU A 77 2.89 9.86 -10.51
CA GLU A 77 4.19 10.45 -10.84
C GLU A 77 5.29 9.39 -10.72
N ILE A 78 5.25 8.57 -9.67
CA ILE A 78 6.17 7.45 -9.46
C ILE A 78 6.00 6.40 -10.58
N MET A 79 4.78 6.07 -10.95
CA MET A 79 4.49 5.18 -12.08
C MET A 79 5.05 5.73 -13.41
N SER A 80 5.14 7.05 -13.57
CA SER A 80 5.70 7.65 -14.79
C SER A 80 7.22 7.51 -14.90
N LEU A 81 7.93 7.15 -13.82
CA LEU A 81 9.36 6.85 -13.84
C LEU A 81 9.69 5.50 -14.53
N ARG A 82 8.68 4.70 -14.83
CA ARG A 82 8.86 3.39 -15.47
C ARG A 82 9.47 3.52 -16.87
N ILE A 83 10.37 2.61 -17.17
CA ILE A 83 11.00 2.46 -18.48
C ILE A 83 10.72 1.07 -19.04
N GLY A 84 10.70 0.94 -20.36
CA GLY A 84 10.42 -0.30 -21.07
C GLY A 84 8.97 -0.44 -21.55
N SER A 85 8.80 -1.00 -22.75
CA SER A 85 7.48 -1.14 -23.40
C SER A 85 6.82 -2.51 -23.18
N GLY A 86 7.59 -3.56 -22.93
CA GLY A 86 7.07 -4.93 -22.73
C GLY A 86 6.88 -5.27 -21.25
N LEU A 87 7.95 -5.21 -20.48
CA LEU A 87 7.94 -5.38 -19.03
C LEU A 87 8.50 -4.10 -18.39
N PRO A 88 7.65 -3.11 -18.16
CA PRO A 88 8.11 -1.85 -17.58
C PRO A 88 8.65 -2.07 -16.17
N ASN A 89 9.71 -1.33 -15.82
CA ASN A 89 10.23 -1.28 -14.47
C ASN A 89 10.67 0.13 -14.06
N ILE A 90 10.75 0.38 -12.77
CA ILE A 90 11.34 1.59 -12.19
C ILE A 90 12.74 1.25 -11.71
N GLN A 91 13.71 2.06 -12.15
CA GLN A 91 15.09 1.93 -11.70
C GLN A 91 15.20 2.46 -10.27
N LYS A 92 15.88 1.71 -9.39
CA LYS A 92 16.12 2.12 -8.00
C LYS A 92 16.68 3.53 -7.89
N LYS A 93 17.68 3.86 -8.73
CA LYS A 93 18.35 5.18 -8.76
C LYS A 93 17.40 6.35 -9.08
N ASP A 94 16.30 6.09 -9.80
CA ASP A 94 15.32 7.14 -10.15
C ASP A 94 14.30 7.29 -9.03
N LEU A 95 13.91 6.18 -8.39
CA LEU A 95 13.06 6.20 -7.21
C LEU A 95 13.76 6.88 -6.01
N GLU A 96 15.05 6.63 -5.80
CA GLU A 96 15.84 7.24 -4.72
C GLU A 96 15.96 8.77 -4.83
N LYS A 97 15.76 9.33 -6.01
CA LYS A 97 15.74 10.78 -6.24
C LYS A 97 14.37 11.41 -6.04
N PHE A 98 13.33 10.60 -5.80
CA PHE A 98 11.99 11.11 -5.64
C PHE A 98 11.91 11.96 -4.36
N PRO A 99 11.53 13.25 -4.46
CA PRO A 99 11.59 14.15 -3.33
C PRO A 99 10.51 13.83 -2.29
N ILE A 100 10.88 13.89 -1.01
CA ILE A 100 9.96 13.86 0.13
C ILE A 100 9.96 15.24 0.78
N PRO A 101 8.78 15.85 1.08
CA PRO A 101 8.73 17.18 1.70
C PRO A 101 9.37 17.19 3.11
N GLU A 102 10.18 18.19 3.36
CA GLU A 102 10.75 18.46 4.69
C GLU A 102 9.75 19.27 5.51
N LEU A 103 8.96 18.61 6.33
CA LEU A 103 8.03 19.20 7.27
C LEU A 103 8.44 18.84 8.71
N SER A 104 8.05 19.65 9.69
CA SER A 104 8.25 19.29 11.09
C SER A 104 7.53 17.97 11.41
N LEU A 105 8.12 17.14 12.25
CA LEU A 105 7.55 15.84 12.65
C LEU A 105 6.12 15.99 13.21
N GLU A 106 5.86 17.05 13.96
CA GLU A 106 4.52 17.37 14.48
C GLU A 106 3.51 17.58 13.33
N THR A 107 3.90 18.32 12.29
CA THR A 107 3.05 18.55 11.12
C THR A 107 2.81 17.24 10.35
N GLN A 108 3.83 16.42 10.17
CA GLN A 108 3.72 15.11 9.53
C GLN A 108 2.75 14.19 10.27
N ILE A 109 2.86 14.11 11.61
CA ILE A 109 1.96 13.31 12.45
C ILE A 109 0.51 13.83 12.33
N ARG A 110 0.29 15.14 12.43
CA ARG A 110 -1.05 15.72 12.31
C ARG A 110 -1.71 15.41 10.96
N ILE A 111 -0.94 15.47 9.87
CA ILE A 111 -1.44 15.12 8.52
C ILE A 111 -1.79 13.64 8.44
N SER A 112 -0.88 12.76 8.85
CA SER A 112 -1.09 11.31 8.76
C SER A 112 -2.25 10.84 9.63
N ASP A 113 -2.37 11.35 10.85
CA ASP A 113 -3.49 11.02 11.75
C ASP A 113 -4.84 11.48 11.18
N GLY A 114 -4.88 12.66 10.56
CA GLY A 114 -6.08 13.15 9.88
C GLY A 114 -6.51 12.21 8.76
N ILE A 115 -5.58 11.81 7.90
CA ILE A 115 -5.86 10.90 6.77
C ILE A 115 -6.26 9.52 7.30
N ASN A 116 -5.54 8.94 8.26
CA ASN A 116 -5.84 7.64 8.85
C ASN A 116 -7.25 7.57 9.46
N LYS A 117 -7.71 8.66 10.12
CA LYS A 117 -9.07 8.76 10.66
C LYS A 117 -10.12 8.71 9.54
N ILE A 118 -9.87 9.43 8.44
CA ILE A 118 -10.77 9.44 7.26
C ILE A 118 -10.81 8.04 6.62
N GLU A 119 -9.67 7.40 6.41
CA GLU A 119 -9.59 6.05 5.85
C GLU A 119 -10.30 5.02 6.73
N THR A 120 -10.12 5.11 8.04
CA THR A 120 -10.82 4.25 9.00
C THR A 120 -12.34 4.43 8.90
N LYS A 121 -12.81 5.67 8.87
CA LYS A 121 -14.24 5.98 8.71
C LYS A 121 -14.77 5.46 7.38
N LEU A 122 -14.04 5.68 6.30
CA LEU A 122 -14.42 5.19 4.96
C LEU A 122 -14.54 3.66 4.93
N LYS A 123 -13.63 2.95 5.58
CA LYS A 123 -13.68 1.49 5.70
C LYS A 123 -14.91 1.03 6.49
N GLN A 124 -15.24 1.71 7.60
CA GLN A 124 -16.43 1.42 8.39
C GLN A 124 -17.72 1.61 7.58
N GLU A 125 -17.85 2.72 6.84
CA GLU A 125 -19.01 3.00 6.00
C GLU A 125 -19.17 1.99 4.85
N LYS A 126 -18.07 1.59 4.21
CA LYS A 126 -18.10 0.53 3.18
C LYS A 126 -18.57 -0.81 3.75
N ASN A 127 -18.10 -1.18 4.95
CA ASN A 127 -18.56 -2.40 5.62
C ASN A 127 -20.06 -2.33 5.96
N MET A 128 -20.53 -1.19 6.47
CA MET A 128 -21.94 -0.96 6.77
C MET A 128 -22.80 -1.06 5.50
N LEU A 129 -22.37 -0.46 4.41
CA LEU A 129 -23.06 -0.56 3.12
C LEU A 129 -23.18 -2.02 2.67
N SER A 130 -22.12 -2.81 2.79
CA SER A 130 -22.12 -4.24 2.44
C SER A 130 -23.14 -5.01 3.28
N VAL A 131 -23.22 -4.74 4.59
CA VAL A 131 -24.20 -5.36 5.50
C VAL A 131 -25.63 -5.01 5.06
N TYR A 132 -25.91 -3.74 4.76
CA TYR A 132 -27.25 -3.31 4.29
C TYR A 132 -27.61 -3.92 2.95
N GLN A 133 -26.67 -4.05 2.03
CA GLN A 133 -26.90 -4.73 0.74
C GLN A 133 -27.27 -6.21 0.96
N THR A 134 -26.58 -6.90 1.85
CA THR A 134 -26.88 -8.28 2.21
C THR A 134 -28.27 -8.42 2.88
N GLN A 135 -28.59 -7.52 3.81
CA GLN A 135 -29.89 -7.49 4.47
C GLN A 135 -31.03 -7.22 3.46
N LYS A 136 -30.83 -6.25 2.55
CA LYS A 136 -31.81 -5.97 1.48
C LYS A 136 -32.03 -7.22 0.62
N ALA A 137 -30.96 -7.89 0.19
CA ALA A 137 -31.08 -9.10 -0.64
C ALA A 137 -31.83 -10.23 0.11
N TYR A 138 -31.56 -10.41 1.40
CA TYR A 138 -32.27 -11.35 2.24
C TYR A 138 -33.78 -11.04 2.31
N LEU A 139 -34.15 -9.79 2.58
CA LEU A 139 -35.56 -9.36 2.66
C LEU A 139 -36.28 -9.54 1.33
N LEU A 140 -35.69 -9.14 0.22
CA LEU A 140 -36.26 -9.33 -1.11
C LEU A 140 -36.52 -10.79 -1.44
N ARG A 141 -35.61 -11.69 -1.02
CA ARG A 141 -35.77 -13.14 -1.25
C ARG A 141 -36.85 -13.78 -0.38
N ASN A 142 -37.09 -13.27 0.82
CA ASN A 142 -37.97 -13.92 1.79
C ASN A 142 -39.33 -13.22 1.94
N LEU A 143 -39.50 -11.99 1.46
CA LEU A 143 -40.76 -11.26 1.58
C LEU A 143 -41.63 -11.29 0.30
N PHE A 144 -41.05 -11.67 -0.83
CA PHE A 144 -41.72 -11.72 -2.14
C PHE A 144 -41.72 -13.14 -2.73
N ILE A 145 -42.06 -14.12 -1.90
CA ILE A 145 -42.33 -15.53 -2.31
C ILE A 145 -43.75 -15.65 -2.84
#